data_09b7dc7f9b8a5f6cf9261abafca99dd3
#
_entry.id   09b7dc7f9b8a5f6cf9261abafca99dd3
#
_cell.length_a   1.000
_cell.length_b   1.000
_cell.length_c   1.000
_cell.angle_alpha   90.00
_cell.angle_beta   90.00
_cell.angle_gamma   90.00
#
_symmetry.space_group_name_H-M   'P 1'
#
loop_
_entity.id
_entity.type
_entity.pdbx_description
1 polymer ?
#
loop_
_entity_poly.entity_id
_entity_poly.type
_entity_poly.pdbx_seq_one_letter_code
_entity_poly.pdbx_strand_id
1 'polypeptide(L)'
;ICSGLVGSEMCIRDRGYTPGHFSFNVKGGRCEACRGGGSIKLEMNFLPDVWITCDICKGKRYTRETLEVTWKGKNIHDILEMPVSEAVEFFANHRKLHRTLSTINDVGLGYIRLGQPATTLSGGEAQRVKLASELRRPPHKHTMYILDEPTTGLSFSDVQQLIDVLLRLRTTGHSIIVIEHHLDVIKSADWVVDLGPEGGD
;
A
#
# COMPACT_ATOMS: atom_id res chain seq x y z
N ILE A 1 4.01 24.32 -15.20
CA ILE A 1 5.26 23.86 -15.82
C ILE A 1 4.88 22.73 -16.75
N CYS A 2 4.51 23.08 -17.99
CA CYS A 2 4.12 22.14 -19.07
C CYS A 2 5.27 22.00 -20.09
N SER A 3 6.52 22.03 -19.67
CA SER A 3 7.64 21.84 -20.58
C SER A 3 8.07 20.39 -20.59
N GLY A 4 7.69 19.63 -21.64
CA GLY A 4 8.20 18.29 -21.89
C GLY A 4 7.22 17.28 -22.49
N LEU A 5 6.01 17.67 -22.88
CA LEU A 5 5.07 16.77 -23.57
C LEU A 5 5.03 17.13 -25.07
N VAL A 6 5.73 16.35 -25.86
CA VAL A 6 5.67 16.42 -27.32
C VAL A 6 4.53 15.51 -27.80
N GLY A 7 3.52 16.11 -28.42
CA GLY A 7 2.46 15.41 -29.11
C GLY A 7 1.15 15.24 -28.33
N SER A 8 0.10 15.98 -28.74
CA SER A 8 -1.33 15.82 -28.51
C SER A 8 -1.89 15.69 -27.07
N GLU A 9 -1.09 15.75 -26.04
CA GLU A 9 -1.58 15.76 -24.66
C GLU A 9 -1.81 17.23 -24.23
N MET A 10 -3.02 17.71 -24.51
CA MET A 10 -3.51 18.95 -23.94
C MET A 10 -3.35 18.88 -22.42
N CYS A 11 -2.78 19.91 -21.81
CA CYS A 11 -2.50 19.95 -20.38
C CYS A 11 -3.78 19.58 -19.61
N ILE A 12 -3.69 18.64 -18.67
CA ILE A 12 -4.84 18.16 -17.86
C ILE A 12 -5.60 19.35 -17.25
N ARG A 13 -4.89 20.42 -16.86
CA ARG A 13 -5.49 21.66 -16.34
C ARG A 13 -6.31 22.42 -17.40
N ASP A 14 -5.90 22.40 -18.65
CA ASP A 14 -6.59 23.11 -19.72
C ASP A 14 -7.94 22.45 -20.03
N ARG A 15 -8.10 21.17 -19.68
CA ARG A 15 -9.38 20.44 -19.71
C ARG A 15 -10.22 20.63 -18.44
N GLY A 16 -9.83 21.51 -17.51
CA GLY A 16 -10.56 21.77 -16.27
C GLY A 16 -10.41 20.67 -15.20
N TYR A 17 -9.51 19.71 -15.38
CA TYR A 17 -9.28 18.69 -14.37
C TYR A 17 -8.43 19.21 -13.20
N THR A 18 -8.92 18.98 -11.99
CA THR A 18 -8.19 19.23 -10.75
C THR A 18 -7.68 17.92 -10.14
N PRO A 19 -6.72 17.94 -9.21
CA PRO A 19 -6.29 16.74 -8.51
C PRO A 19 -7.44 15.96 -7.85
N GLY A 20 -8.51 16.66 -7.43
CA GLY A 20 -9.70 16.04 -6.84
C GLY A 20 -10.44 15.09 -7.79
N HIS A 21 -10.40 15.32 -9.09
CA HIS A 21 -11.04 14.43 -10.08
C HIS A 21 -10.42 13.03 -10.10
N PHE A 22 -9.15 12.91 -9.73
CA PHE A 22 -8.44 11.62 -9.67
C PHE A 22 -8.47 10.98 -8.29
N SER A 23 -9.24 11.54 -7.34
CA SER A 23 -9.46 10.96 -6.03
C SER A 23 -10.79 10.22 -5.99
N PHE A 24 -10.78 8.93 -5.64
CA PHE A 24 -12.01 8.16 -5.46
C PHE A 24 -12.78 8.55 -4.17
N ASN A 25 -12.18 9.35 -3.29
CA ASN A 25 -12.81 9.84 -2.06
C ASN A 25 -13.59 11.15 -2.24
N VAL A 26 -13.31 11.89 -3.32
CA VAL A 26 -13.87 13.22 -3.57
C VAL A 26 -14.82 13.17 -4.75
N LYS A 27 -15.92 13.94 -4.67
CA LYS A 27 -16.86 14.11 -5.80
C LYS A 27 -16.17 14.81 -6.99
N GLY A 28 -16.63 14.51 -8.19
CA GLY A 28 -16.20 15.17 -9.43
C GLY A 28 -15.66 14.21 -10.49
N GLY A 29 -14.82 13.23 -10.13
CA GLY A 29 -14.31 12.25 -11.09
C GLY A 29 -14.58 10.81 -10.73
N ARG A 30 -15.03 10.54 -9.50
CA ARG A 30 -15.41 9.20 -9.06
C ARG A 30 -16.79 8.80 -9.56
N CYS A 31 -17.03 7.50 -9.63
CA CYS A 31 -18.38 6.97 -9.87
C CYS A 31 -19.27 7.26 -8.64
N GLU A 32 -20.34 8.04 -8.83
CA GLU A 32 -21.22 8.40 -7.71
C GLU A 32 -22.14 7.24 -7.28
N ALA A 33 -22.43 6.27 -8.15
CA ALA A 33 -23.25 5.11 -7.81
C ALA A 33 -22.61 4.25 -6.70
N CYS A 34 -21.29 3.99 -6.80
CA CYS A 34 -20.54 3.26 -5.77
C CYS A 34 -19.68 4.19 -4.88
N ARG A 35 -19.79 5.51 -5.07
CA ARG A 35 -19.01 6.53 -4.34
C ARG A 35 -17.50 6.28 -4.39
N GLY A 36 -17.01 5.74 -5.51
CA GLY A 36 -15.58 5.43 -5.69
C GLY A 36 -15.14 4.08 -5.12
N GLY A 37 -16.03 3.29 -4.52
CA GLY A 37 -15.69 1.96 -3.96
C GLY A 37 -15.43 0.89 -5.01
N GLY A 38 -16.03 1.03 -6.22
CA GLY A 38 -15.98 0.00 -7.26
C GLY A 38 -16.99 -1.12 -7.05
N SER A 39 -17.48 -1.30 -5.84
CA SER A 39 -18.51 -2.27 -5.45
C SER A 39 -19.59 -1.60 -4.61
N ILE A 40 -20.74 -2.23 -4.53
CA ILE A 40 -21.90 -1.80 -3.74
C ILE A 40 -22.17 -2.88 -2.71
N LYS A 41 -22.33 -2.47 -1.46
CA LYS A 41 -22.70 -3.34 -0.35
C LYS A 41 -24.19 -3.63 -0.41
N LEU A 42 -24.56 -4.90 -0.48
CA LEU A 42 -25.93 -5.36 -0.25
C LEU A 42 -26.05 -5.83 1.20
N GLU A 43 -26.84 -5.10 1.98
CA GLU A 43 -27.14 -5.48 3.34
C GLU A 43 -28.27 -6.54 3.35
N MET A 44 -27.98 -7.69 3.95
CA MET A 44 -28.95 -8.77 4.11
C MET A 44 -29.26 -8.91 5.60
N ASN A 45 -30.55 -8.84 5.96
CA ASN A 45 -31.00 -8.82 7.36
C ASN A 45 -30.60 -10.04 8.20
N PHE A 46 -30.32 -11.19 7.58
CA PHE A 46 -29.99 -12.45 8.28
C PHE A 46 -28.76 -13.18 7.73
N LEU A 47 -28.11 -12.61 6.71
CA LEU A 47 -26.92 -13.19 6.08
C LEU A 47 -25.78 -12.17 6.10
N PRO A 48 -24.51 -12.62 5.98
CA PRO A 48 -23.39 -11.71 5.83
C PRO A 48 -23.59 -10.77 4.64
N ASP A 49 -23.16 -9.53 4.79
CA ASP A 49 -23.20 -8.53 3.72
C ASP A 49 -22.47 -9.02 2.47
N VAL A 50 -23.07 -8.85 1.32
CA VAL A 50 -22.49 -9.23 0.03
C VAL A 50 -22.05 -7.98 -0.72
N TRP A 51 -20.83 -8.00 -1.24
CA TRP A 51 -20.29 -6.94 -2.08
C TRP A 51 -20.43 -7.34 -3.55
N ILE A 52 -21.18 -6.57 -4.31
CA ILE A 52 -21.34 -6.76 -5.76
C ILE A 52 -20.60 -5.67 -6.52
N THR A 53 -20.03 -6.03 -7.66
CA THR A 53 -19.38 -5.06 -8.55
C THR A 53 -20.38 -4.02 -9.01
N CYS A 54 -20.01 -2.75 -8.98
CA CYS A 54 -20.86 -1.65 -9.43
C CYS A 54 -21.16 -1.77 -10.94
N ASP A 55 -22.42 -1.84 -11.31
CA ASP A 55 -22.85 -2.00 -12.71
C ASP A 55 -22.52 -0.77 -13.57
N ILE A 56 -22.46 0.41 -12.97
CA ILE A 56 -22.18 1.67 -13.68
C ILE A 56 -20.72 1.76 -14.08
N CYS A 57 -19.79 1.64 -13.12
CA CYS A 57 -18.36 1.76 -13.41
C CYS A 57 -17.67 0.42 -13.63
N LYS A 58 -18.37 -0.72 -13.46
CA LYS A 58 -17.84 -2.08 -13.60
C LYS A 58 -16.53 -2.30 -12.82
N GLY A 59 -16.50 -1.81 -11.58
CA GLY A 59 -15.34 -1.93 -10.69
C GLY A 59 -14.29 -0.82 -10.87
N LYS A 60 -14.36 0.00 -11.91
CA LYS A 60 -13.30 0.98 -12.25
C LYS A 60 -13.26 2.21 -11.35
N ARG A 61 -14.25 2.44 -10.48
CA ARG A 61 -14.33 3.49 -9.45
C ARG A 61 -14.52 4.92 -9.96
N TYR A 62 -14.25 5.21 -11.21
CA TYR A 62 -14.28 6.55 -11.82
C TYR A 62 -15.32 6.67 -12.91
N THR A 63 -15.64 7.92 -13.29
CA THR A 63 -16.47 8.22 -14.45
C THR A 63 -15.69 7.94 -15.72
N ARG A 64 -16.41 7.78 -16.84
CA ARG A 64 -15.80 7.50 -18.15
C ARG A 64 -14.86 8.62 -18.58
N GLU A 65 -15.26 9.86 -18.37
CA GLU A 65 -14.47 11.06 -18.74
C GLU A 65 -13.13 11.08 -17.97
N THR A 66 -13.13 10.72 -16.69
CA THR A 66 -11.90 10.64 -15.89
C THR A 66 -10.98 9.53 -16.39
N LEU A 67 -11.55 8.39 -16.85
CA LEU A 67 -10.79 7.26 -17.38
C LEU A 67 -10.20 7.52 -18.78
N GLU A 68 -10.70 8.52 -19.52
CA GLU A 68 -10.13 8.94 -20.81
C GLU A 68 -8.80 9.68 -20.65
N VAL A 69 -8.52 10.19 -19.44
CA VAL A 69 -7.23 10.84 -19.13
C VAL A 69 -6.17 9.78 -18.88
N THR A 70 -5.16 9.76 -19.72
CA THR A 70 -4.04 8.81 -19.59
C THR A 70 -2.72 9.53 -19.35
N TRP A 71 -1.84 8.87 -18.62
CA TRP A 71 -0.45 9.27 -18.41
C TRP A 71 0.47 8.07 -18.63
N LYS A 72 1.44 8.21 -19.53
CA LYS A 72 2.29 7.09 -20.00
C LYS A 72 1.45 5.88 -20.46
N GLY A 73 0.33 6.12 -21.15
CA GLY A 73 -0.56 5.08 -21.66
C GLY A 73 -1.45 4.40 -20.63
N LYS A 74 -1.42 4.79 -19.34
CA LYS A 74 -2.26 4.23 -18.28
C LYS A 74 -3.21 5.29 -17.73
N ASN A 75 -4.46 4.93 -17.52
CA ASN A 75 -5.44 5.77 -16.82
C ASN A 75 -5.36 5.55 -15.31
N ILE A 76 -6.13 6.32 -14.53
CA ILE A 76 -6.09 6.22 -13.05
C ILE A 76 -6.51 4.85 -12.52
N HIS A 77 -7.44 4.16 -13.18
CA HIS A 77 -7.82 2.79 -12.79
C HIS A 77 -6.66 1.82 -13.01
N ASP A 78 -6.00 1.87 -14.17
CA ASP A 78 -4.84 1.01 -14.49
C ASP A 78 -3.71 1.22 -13.47
N ILE A 79 -3.50 2.49 -13.04
CA ILE A 79 -2.52 2.81 -12.00
C ILE A 79 -2.94 2.22 -10.65
N LEU A 80 -4.21 2.29 -10.27
CA LEU A 80 -4.68 1.72 -9.00
C LEU A 80 -4.64 0.18 -8.98
N GLU A 81 -4.80 -0.48 -10.13
CA GLU A 81 -4.67 -1.93 -10.25
C GLU A 81 -3.22 -2.42 -10.31
N MET A 82 -2.28 -1.50 -10.47
CA MET A 82 -0.86 -1.82 -10.58
C MET A 82 -0.30 -2.31 -9.23
N PRO A 83 0.45 -3.43 -9.20
CA PRO A 83 1.21 -3.85 -8.03
C PRO A 83 2.26 -2.80 -7.62
N VAL A 84 2.56 -2.72 -6.33
CA VAL A 84 3.58 -1.77 -5.82
C VAL A 84 4.93 -1.98 -6.50
N SER A 85 5.36 -3.21 -6.73
CA SER A 85 6.62 -3.54 -7.42
C SER A 85 6.70 -2.91 -8.82
N GLU A 86 5.64 -3.03 -9.64
CA GLU A 86 5.55 -2.40 -10.95
C GLU A 86 5.47 -0.86 -10.83
N ALA A 87 4.75 -0.37 -9.82
CA ALA A 87 4.60 1.06 -9.59
C ALA A 87 5.93 1.75 -9.21
N VAL A 88 6.84 1.08 -8.52
CA VAL A 88 8.20 1.58 -8.23
C VAL A 88 8.90 1.95 -9.54
N GLU A 89 8.88 1.07 -10.52
CA GLU A 89 9.50 1.30 -11.83
C GLU A 89 8.76 2.37 -12.64
N PHE A 90 7.43 2.29 -12.67
CA PHE A 90 6.59 3.24 -13.39
C PHE A 90 6.79 4.69 -12.93
N PHE A 91 6.95 4.90 -11.62
CA PHE A 91 7.17 6.21 -10.99
C PHE A 91 8.65 6.51 -10.71
N ALA A 92 9.61 5.84 -11.33
CA ALA A 92 11.04 6.03 -11.09
C ALA A 92 11.48 7.50 -11.19
N ASN A 93 10.94 8.27 -12.15
CA ASN A 93 11.25 9.69 -12.34
C ASN A 93 10.53 10.63 -11.35
N HIS A 94 9.65 10.11 -10.48
CA HIS A 94 8.91 10.89 -9.49
C HIS A 94 9.44 10.63 -8.08
N ARG A 95 10.50 11.33 -7.70
CA ARG A 95 11.29 11.11 -6.49
C ARG A 95 10.48 10.86 -5.21
N LYS A 96 9.39 11.62 -4.99
CA LYS A 96 8.55 11.46 -3.80
C LYS A 96 7.73 10.16 -3.83
N LEU A 97 7.13 9.85 -4.99
CA LEU A 97 6.33 8.62 -5.17
C LEU A 97 7.24 7.40 -5.16
N HIS A 98 8.32 7.42 -5.93
CA HIS A 98 9.31 6.35 -5.98
C HIS A 98 9.81 5.99 -4.57
N ARG A 99 10.26 6.97 -3.78
CA ARG A 99 10.72 6.74 -2.41
C ARG A 99 9.64 6.07 -1.54
N THR A 100 8.38 6.52 -1.64
CA THR A 100 7.28 5.95 -0.86
C THR A 100 6.99 4.52 -1.28
N LEU A 101 6.91 4.27 -2.58
CA LEU A 101 6.63 2.95 -3.13
C LEU A 101 7.76 1.96 -2.86
N SER A 102 9.02 2.40 -2.99
CA SER A 102 10.19 1.58 -2.64
C SER A 102 10.15 1.16 -1.16
N THR A 103 9.80 2.08 -0.25
CA THR A 103 9.68 1.72 1.18
C THR A 103 8.58 0.67 1.42
N ILE A 104 7.45 0.75 0.70
CA ILE A 104 6.38 -0.26 0.80
C ILE A 104 6.85 -1.59 0.20
N ASN A 105 7.58 -1.56 -0.90
CA ASN A 105 8.16 -2.75 -1.52
C ASN A 105 9.20 -3.41 -0.61
N ASP A 106 10.04 -2.61 0.05
CA ASP A 106 11.11 -3.06 0.97
C ASP A 106 10.56 -3.82 2.19
N VAL A 107 9.33 -3.56 2.61
CA VAL A 107 8.67 -4.31 3.70
C VAL A 107 7.94 -5.57 3.20
N GLY A 108 8.22 -6.03 1.98
CA GLY A 108 7.60 -7.24 1.41
C GLY A 108 6.15 -7.05 0.94
N LEU A 109 5.74 -5.83 0.61
CA LEU A 109 4.39 -5.53 0.12
C LEU A 109 4.36 -5.18 -1.38
N GLY A 110 5.33 -5.68 -2.16
CA GLY A 110 5.43 -5.43 -3.59
C GLY A 110 4.25 -5.96 -4.40
N TYR A 111 3.59 -7.01 -3.92
CA TYR A 111 2.47 -7.66 -4.59
C TYR A 111 1.13 -6.96 -4.40
N ILE A 112 0.96 -6.11 -3.39
CA ILE A 112 -0.32 -5.42 -3.16
C ILE A 112 -0.55 -4.37 -4.25
N ARG A 113 -1.84 -4.17 -4.60
CA ARG A 113 -2.21 -3.15 -5.58
C ARG A 113 -2.34 -1.78 -4.92
N LEU A 114 -1.97 -0.72 -5.64
CA LEU A 114 -2.06 0.66 -5.12
C LEU A 114 -3.48 1.04 -4.69
N GLY A 115 -4.49 0.51 -5.36
CA GLY A 115 -5.90 0.76 -5.06
C GLY A 115 -6.54 -0.28 -4.14
N GLN A 116 -5.78 -1.19 -3.54
CA GLN A 116 -6.34 -2.22 -2.67
C GLN A 116 -7.01 -1.61 -1.44
N PRO A 117 -8.27 -1.99 -1.13
CA PRO A 117 -8.95 -1.51 0.06
C PRO A 117 -8.25 -1.98 1.33
N ALA A 118 -8.12 -1.09 2.32
CA ALA A 118 -7.48 -1.43 3.59
C ALA A 118 -8.17 -2.59 4.34
N THR A 119 -9.46 -2.77 4.11
CA THR A 119 -10.27 -3.86 4.70
C THR A 119 -9.94 -5.24 4.15
N THR A 120 -9.22 -5.32 3.04
CA THR A 120 -8.79 -6.58 2.41
C THR A 120 -7.38 -6.98 2.80
N LEU A 121 -6.68 -6.13 3.56
CA LEU A 121 -5.35 -6.43 4.07
C LEU A 121 -5.44 -7.36 5.27
N SER A 122 -4.54 -8.34 5.33
CA SER A 122 -4.32 -9.15 6.53
C SER A 122 -3.75 -8.30 7.68
N GLY A 123 -3.80 -8.81 8.90
CA GLY A 123 -3.21 -8.14 10.07
C GLY A 123 -1.72 -7.81 9.86
N GLY A 124 -0.94 -8.79 9.38
CA GLY A 124 0.48 -8.60 9.08
C GLY A 124 0.74 -7.58 7.96
N GLU A 125 -0.06 -7.58 6.88
CA GLU A 125 0.05 -6.56 5.83
C GLU A 125 -0.24 -5.15 6.36
N ALA A 126 -1.28 -5.00 7.18
CA ALA A 126 -1.62 -3.72 7.79
C ALA A 126 -0.51 -3.21 8.72
N GLN A 127 0.14 -4.10 9.50
CA GLN A 127 1.30 -3.76 10.32
C GLN A 127 2.48 -3.29 9.46
N ARG A 128 2.79 -4.00 8.37
CA ARG A 128 3.89 -3.63 7.45
C ARG A 128 3.63 -2.30 6.74
N VAL A 129 2.38 -1.99 6.38
CA VAL A 129 2.02 -0.65 5.85
C VAL A 129 2.31 0.44 6.88
N LYS A 130 1.99 0.22 8.17
CA LYS A 130 2.36 1.15 9.25
C LYS A 130 3.87 1.27 9.38
N LEU A 131 4.59 0.16 9.37
CA LEU A 131 6.06 0.13 9.42
C LEU A 131 6.68 0.93 8.27
N ALA A 132 6.23 0.75 7.04
CA ALA A 132 6.67 1.53 5.89
C ALA A 132 6.41 3.04 6.09
N SER A 133 5.28 3.40 6.69
CA SER A 133 4.96 4.80 7.02
C SER A 133 5.93 5.41 8.03
N GLU A 134 6.33 4.64 9.06
CA GLU A 134 7.30 5.09 10.07
C GLU A 134 8.71 5.21 9.49
N LEU A 135 9.16 4.24 8.69
CA LEU A 135 10.45 4.30 8.00
C LEU A 135 10.64 5.53 7.11
N ARG A 136 9.55 6.11 6.62
CA ARG A 136 9.57 7.31 5.79
C ARG A 136 9.78 8.58 6.61
N ARG A 137 9.45 8.55 7.91
CA ARG A 137 9.64 9.71 8.79
C ARG A 137 11.11 9.89 9.13
N PRO A 138 11.59 11.12 9.21
CA PRO A 138 12.95 11.35 9.72
C PRO A 138 13.02 10.90 11.18
N PRO A 139 14.14 10.26 11.59
CA PRO A 139 14.32 9.81 12.97
C PRO A 139 14.45 11.02 13.89
N HIS A 140 13.38 11.33 14.64
CA HIS A 140 13.38 12.47 15.54
C HIS A 140 13.53 12.11 17.02
N LYS A 141 13.18 10.88 17.40
CA LYS A 141 13.24 10.39 18.79
C LYS A 141 13.38 8.87 18.80
N HIS A 142 13.96 8.38 19.89
CA HIS A 142 13.93 6.95 20.19
C HIS A 142 12.46 6.47 20.23
N THR A 143 12.15 5.45 19.46
CA THR A 143 10.80 4.86 19.36
C THR A 143 10.91 3.38 19.67
N MET A 144 9.96 2.84 20.42
CA MET A 144 9.79 1.40 20.60
C MET A 144 8.70 0.91 19.64
N TYR A 145 9.05 -0.05 18.82
CA TYR A 145 8.14 -0.74 17.91
C TYR A 145 7.78 -2.09 18.50
N ILE A 146 6.51 -2.42 18.56
CA ILE A 146 6.01 -3.74 18.97
C ILE A 146 5.28 -4.31 17.76
N LEU A 147 5.76 -5.44 17.27
CA LEU A 147 5.24 -6.14 16.09
C LEU A 147 4.76 -7.52 16.51
N ASP A 148 3.57 -7.86 16.09
CA ASP A 148 2.93 -9.13 16.36
C ASP A 148 2.81 -9.93 15.07
N GLU A 149 3.50 -11.06 14.98
CA GLU A 149 3.58 -11.96 13.83
C GLU A 149 3.75 -11.25 12.48
N PRO A 150 4.73 -10.34 12.32
CA PRO A 150 4.86 -9.55 11.11
C PRO A 150 5.25 -10.35 9.86
N THR A 151 5.67 -11.62 10.03
CA THR A 151 6.02 -12.52 8.92
C THR A 151 4.81 -13.25 8.34
N THR A 152 3.62 -13.12 8.93
CA THR A 152 2.43 -13.82 8.46
C THR A 152 2.13 -13.51 6.99
N GLY A 153 2.05 -14.56 6.17
CA GLY A 153 1.76 -14.46 4.75
C GLY A 153 2.93 -14.01 3.87
N LEU A 154 4.15 -13.95 4.40
CA LEU A 154 5.36 -13.65 3.64
C LEU A 154 5.99 -14.89 3.00
N SER A 155 6.59 -14.68 1.82
CA SER A 155 7.54 -15.64 1.25
C SER A 155 8.89 -15.56 1.97
N PHE A 156 9.74 -16.56 1.80
CA PHE A 156 11.10 -16.56 2.39
C PHE A 156 11.91 -15.32 2.02
N SER A 157 11.83 -14.88 0.77
CA SER A 157 12.53 -13.67 0.30
C SER A 157 12.02 -12.40 0.97
N ASP A 158 10.70 -12.33 1.21
CA ASP A 158 10.07 -11.17 1.83
C ASP A 158 10.38 -11.10 3.33
N VAL A 159 10.51 -12.26 3.99
CA VAL A 159 10.97 -12.33 5.39
C VAL A 159 12.38 -11.73 5.53
N GLN A 160 13.29 -12.06 4.62
CA GLN A 160 14.63 -11.48 4.65
C GLN A 160 14.60 -9.96 4.48
N GLN A 161 13.81 -9.45 3.55
CA GLN A 161 13.61 -8.02 3.37
C GLN A 161 13.06 -7.35 4.63
N LEU A 162 12.09 -7.98 5.30
CA LEU A 162 11.55 -7.48 6.56
C LEU A 162 12.63 -7.42 7.64
N ILE A 163 13.43 -8.47 7.79
CA ILE A 163 14.56 -8.52 8.73
C ILE A 163 15.53 -7.36 8.47
N ASP A 164 15.92 -7.13 7.22
CA ASP A 164 16.82 -6.04 6.84
C ASP A 164 16.24 -4.67 7.20
N VAL A 165 14.93 -4.51 7.07
CA VAL A 165 14.22 -3.28 7.48
C VAL A 165 14.24 -3.10 8.99
N LEU A 166 13.99 -4.16 9.76
CA LEU A 166 14.04 -4.12 11.24
C LEU A 166 15.45 -3.81 11.74
N LEU A 167 16.46 -4.42 11.15
CA LEU A 167 17.86 -4.13 11.47
C LEU A 167 18.25 -2.68 11.16
N ARG A 168 17.75 -2.10 10.06
CA ARG A 168 17.92 -0.66 9.77
C ARG A 168 17.27 0.23 10.83
N LEU A 169 16.07 -0.07 11.29
CA LEU A 169 15.42 0.68 12.38
C LEU A 169 16.24 0.60 13.66
N ARG A 170 16.77 -0.57 14.01
CA ARG A 170 17.65 -0.76 15.15
C ARG A 170 18.91 0.12 15.05
N THR A 171 19.58 0.13 13.89
CA THR A 171 20.80 0.95 13.69
C THR A 171 20.54 2.43 13.73
N THR A 172 19.31 2.88 13.50
CA THR A 172 18.91 4.29 13.67
C THR A 172 18.56 4.66 15.12
N GLY A 173 18.76 3.74 16.08
CA GLY A 173 18.60 3.98 17.50
C GLY A 173 17.20 3.71 18.05
N HIS A 174 16.40 2.90 17.36
CA HIS A 174 15.08 2.45 17.82
C HIS A 174 15.15 1.11 18.53
N SER A 175 14.19 0.84 19.41
CA SER A 175 13.99 -0.48 20.03
C SER A 175 12.86 -1.21 19.33
N ILE A 176 13.03 -2.51 19.09
CA ILE A 176 12.04 -3.34 18.40
C ILE A 176 11.78 -4.58 19.22
N ILE A 177 10.52 -4.83 19.52
CA ILE A 177 10.02 -6.06 20.13
C ILE A 177 9.19 -6.77 19.07
N VAL A 178 9.55 -8.01 18.77
CA VAL A 178 8.83 -8.83 17.80
C VAL A 178 8.31 -10.07 18.49
N ILE A 179 7.01 -10.30 18.39
CA ILE A 179 6.37 -11.55 18.81
C ILE A 179 6.36 -12.43 17.57
N GLU A 180 7.12 -13.50 17.55
CA GLU A 180 7.34 -14.33 16.37
C GLU A 180 7.71 -15.77 16.70
N HIS A 181 7.41 -16.66 15.76
CA HIS A 181 7.82 -18.05 15.76
C HIS A 181 8.71 -18.42 14.55
N HIS A 182 8.96 -17.47 13.64
CA HIS A 182 9.80 -17.67 12.46
C HIS A 182 11.27 -17.69 12.85
N LEU A 183 11.96 -18.82 12.63
CA LEU A 183 13.34 -19.05 13.10
C LEU A 183 14.35 -18.02 12.61
N ASP A 184 14.23 -17.52 11.39
CA ASP A 184 15.19 -16.54 10.86
C ASP A 184 15.06 -15.17 11.54
N VAL A 185 13.83 -14.78 11.94
CA VAL A 185 13.60 -13.58 12.75
C VAL A 185 14.19 -13.78 14.15
N ILE A 186 13.92 -14.92 14.78
CA ILE A 186 14.44 -15.25 16.11
C ILE A 186 15.98 -15.23 16.12
N LYS A 187 16.62 -15.83 15.10
CA LYS A 187 18.09 -15.84 14.97
C LYS A 187 18.69 -14.45 14.74
N SER A 188 17.94 -13.52 14.20
CA SER A 188 18.38 -12.14 13.93
C SER A 188 18.26 -11.20 15.13
N ALA A 189 17.59 -11.65 16.21
CA ALA A 189 17.37 -10.87 17.41
C ALA A 189 18.65 -10.74 18.26
N ASP A 190 18.83 -9.60 18.94
CA ASP A 190 19.91 -9.41 19.91
C ASP A 190 19.59 -10.15 21.23
N TRP A 191 18.29 -10.28 21.56
CA TRP A 191 17.80 -10.97 22.76
C TRP A 191 16.54 -11.74 22.40
N VAL A 192 16.42 -12.94 22.96
CA VAL A 192 15.24 -13.80 22.85
C VAL A 192 14.65 -13.98 24.25
N VAL A 193 13.33 -13.80 24.35
CA VAL A 193 12.56 -14.03 25.57
C VAL A 193 11.56 -15.14 25.27
N ASP A 194 11.73 -16.27 25.94
CA ASP A 194 10.78 -17.37 25.90
C ASP A 194 9.84 -17.29 27.12
N LEU A 195 8.53 -17.38 26.89
CA LEU A 195 7.48 -17.13 27.88
C LEU A 195 6.87 -18.42 28.44
N GLY A 196 7.49 -19.53 28.37
CA GLY A 196 6.88 -20.75 28.87
C GLY A 196 7.81 -21.73 29.56
N PRO A 197 7.36 -22.45 30.62
CA PRO A 197 8.12 -23.59 31.20
C PRO A 197 8.20 -24.80 30.25
N GLU A 198 7.37 -24.82 29.18
CA GLU A 198 7.29 -25.86 28.16
C GLU A 198 7.54 -25.32 26.75
N GLY A 199 7.89 -24.07 26.62
CA GLY A 199 8.03 -23.33 25.36
C GLY A 199 9.43 -23.22 24.81
N GLY A 200 10.36 -23.97 25.25
CA GLY A 200 11.70 -24.00 24.71
C GLY A 200 12.75 -24.44 25.72
N ASP A 201 13.49 -25.43 25.35
CA ASP A 201 14.77 -25.78 25.91
C ASP A 201 15.87 -24.97 25.22
#